data_e3be4b14ddd555b3888c7ac59eb1aa29
#
_entry.id   e3be4b14ddd555b3888c7ac59eb1aa29
#
_cell.length_a   1.000
_cell.length_b   1.000
_cell.length_c   1.000
_cell.angle_alpha   90.00
_cell.angle_beta   90.00
_cell.angle_gamma   90.00
#
_symmetry.space_group_name_H-M   'P 1'
#
loop_
_entity.id
_entity.type
_entity.pdbx_description
1 polymer ?
#
loop_
_entity_poly.entity_id
_entity_poly.type
_entity_poly.pdbx_seq_one_letter_code
_entity_poly.pdbx_strand_id
1 'polypeptide(L)'
;MDLIIKDGSRVGVIYFLMSEDNVRKETALPWMSFGSDEAAPAPQGVFLESNAHPRAYGNFAKLFATYVRADKALTLPDAIHRLTALPAANLSLKDRGLLKEGYFADIVVFDPNKIQDHSTYSKPHQLASGVNQVIVNGIFALSDGVATGARSGQFVRGRAWTGSKEGGCRATAKEWQWIW
;
A
#
# COMPACT_ATOMS: atom_id res chain seq x y z
N MET A 1 8.39 29.90 -13.89
CA MET A 1 8.29 30.96 -12.88
C MET A 1 6.83 31.42 -12.72
N ASP A 2 6.14 31.78 -13.77
CA ASP A 2 4.77 32.37 -13.70
C ASP A 2 3.73 31.49 -12.99
N LEU A 3 3.80 30.17 -13.14
CA LEU A 3 2.91 29.24 -12.44
C LEU A 3 3.11 29.29 -10.92
N ILE A 4 4.35 29.32 -10.45
CA ILE A 4 4.68 29.40 -9.01
C ILE A 4 4.22 30.75 -8.43
N ILE A 5 4.39 31.83 -9.19
CA ILE A 5 3.98 33.17 -8.78
C ILE A 5 2.44 33.25 -8.69
N LYS A 6 1.73 32.68 -9.66
CA LYS A 6 0.25 32.69 -9.68
C LYS A 6 -0.35 31.81 -8.58
N ASP A 7 0.28 30.66 -8.28
CA ASP A 7 -0.18 29.74 -7.27
C ASP A 7 0.12 30.25 -5.85
N GLY A 8 1.18 31.03 -5.69
CA GLY A 8 1.63 31.56 -4.39
C GLY A 8 2.21 30.51 -3.46
N SER A 9 2.40 29.27 -3.93
CA SER A 9 2.83 28.13 -3.12
C SER A 9 3.70 27.12 -3.91
N ARG A 10 3.58 25.86 -3.60
CA ARG A 10 4.26 24.77 -4.28
C ARG A 10 3.41 24.23 -5.42
N VAL A 11 3.93 24.28 -6.63
CA VAL A 11 3.29 23.63 -7.78
C VAL A 11 3.72 22.18 -7.81
N GLY A 12 2.77 21.27 -7.56
CA GLY A 12 2.97 19.83 -7.73
C GLY A 12 2.99 19.46 -9.21
N VAL A 13 3.93 18.62 -9.61
CA VAL A 13 4.05 18.13 -11.00
C VAL A 13 4.20 16.62 -11.02
N ILE A 14 3.67 15.99 -12.07
CA ILE A 14 3.86 14.57 -12.35
C ILE A 14 4.70 14.47 -13.62
N TYR A 15 5.86 13.83 -13.50
CA TYR A 15 6.73 13.55 -14.63
C TYR A 15 6.51 12.14 -15.15
N PHE A 16 6.20 11.99 -16.45
CA PHE A 16 6.09 10.69 -17.10
C PHE A 16 7.47 10.23 -17.57
N LEU A 17 8.30 9.79 -16.64
CA LEU A 17 9.69 9.40 -16.87
C LEU A 17 9.88 7.89 -17.00
N MET A 18 8.93 7.09 -16.53
CA MET A 18 9.04 5.63 -16.51
C MET A 18 8.55 5.04 -17.83
N SER A 19 9.30 4.04 -18.31
CA SER A 19 8.88 3.21 -19.43
C SER A 19 8.11 2.00 -18.92
N GLU A 20 6.91 1.75 -19.47
CA GLU A 20 6.10 0.57 -19.12
C GLU A 20 6.84 -0.74 -19.42
N ASP A 21 7.67 -0.78 -20.47
CA ASP A 21 8.49 -1.95 -20.78
C ASP A 21 9.56 -2.22 -19.73
N ASN A 22 10.14 -1.17 -19.14
CA ASN A 22 11.07 -1.32 -18.02
C ASN A 22 10.36 -1.79 -16.77
N VAL A 23 9.19 -1.24 -16.46
CA VAL A 23 8.36 -1.70 -15.33
C VAL A 23 8.02 -3.18 -15.46
N ARG A 24 7.66 -3.66 -16.65
CA ARG A 24 7.41 -5.10 -16.90
C ARG A 24 8.66 -5.95 -16.66
N LYS A 25 9.83 -5.52 -17.16
CA LYS A 25 11.09 -6.22 -16.94
C LYS A 25 11.46 -6.28 -15.46
N GLU A 26 11.34 -5.17 -14.75
CA GLU A 26 11.59 -5.08 -13.31
C GLU A 26 10.60 -5.93 -12.53
N THR A 27 9.32 -5.90 -12.90
CA THR A 27 8.28 -6.74 -12.30
C THR A 27 8.57 -8.22 -12.44
N ALA A 28 9.24 -8.66 -13.49
CA ALA A 28 9.64 -10.05 -13.68
C ALA A 28 10.84 -10.50 -12.81
N LEU A 29 11.57 -9.59 -12.15
CA LEU A 29 12.75 -9.93 -11.34
C LEU A 29 12.33 -10.60 -10.01
N PRO A 30 12.72 -11.86 -9.73
CA PRO A 30 12.16 -12.65 -8.62
C PRO A 30 12.57 -12.15 -7.22
N TRP A 31 13.64 -11.40 -7.12
CA TRP A 31 14.18 -10.86 -5.86
C TRP A 31 13.59 -9.49 -5.47
N MET A 32 12.81 -8.87 -6.34
CA MET A 32 12.22 -7.56 -6.12
C MET A 32 10.89 -7.68 -5.36
N SER A 33 10.71 -6.90 -4.32
CA SER A 33 9.42 -6.69 -3.64
C SER A 33 8.74 -5.42 -4.16
N PHE A 34 7.46 -5.24 -3.86
CA PHE A 34 6.66 -4.11 -4.33
C PHE A 34 6.31 -3.16 -3.19
N GLY A 35 6.31 -1.87 -3.49
CA GLY A 35 5.85 -0.81 -2.62
C GLY A 35 5.11 0.26 -3.42
N SER A 36 4.26 1.04 -2.77
CA SER A 36 3.50 2.10 -3.45
C SER A 36 4.32 3.38 -3.64
N ASP A 37 5.32 3.62 -2.79
CA ASP A 37 6.04 4.90 -2.72
C ASP A 37 5.07 6.09 -2.61
N GLU A 38 3.98 5.90 -1.86
CA GLU A 38 2.92 6.90 -1.71
C GLU A 38 2.28 6.79 -0.33
N ALA A 39 1.74 7.91 0.16
CA ALA A 39 0.87 7.92 1.31
C ALA A 39 -0.47 7.22 0.98
N ALA A 40 -1.21 6.81 2.02
CA ALA A 40 -2.52 6.19 1.88
C ALA A 40 -3.64 7.13 2.40
N PRO A 41 -3.87 8.28 1.77
CA PRO A 41 -4.89 9.22 2.21
C PRO A 41 -6.29 8.65 1.91
N ALA A 42 -7.23 8.82 2.84
CA ALA A 42 -8.62 8.53 2.55
C ALA A 42 -9.13 9.50 1.47
N PRO A 43 -9.92 9.06 0.46
CA PRO A 43 -10.44 9.92 -0.59
C PRO A 43 -11.62 10.77 -0.07
N GLN A 44 -11.37 11.62 0.92
CA GLN A 44 -12.36 12.47 1.58
C GLN A 44 -11.76 13.74 2.18
N GLY A 45 -12.59 14.74 2.39
CA GLY A 45 -12.20 16.00 3.03
C GLY A 45 -11.06 16.69 2.30
N VAL A 46 -10.12 17.22 3.02
CA VAL A 46 -8.95 17.99 2.52
C VAL A 46 -8.10 17.22 1.50
N PHE A 47 -8.11 15.89 1.55
CA PHE A 47 -7.35 15.06 0.60
C PHE A 47 -7.91 15.08 -0.82
N LEU A 48 -9.15 15.55 -1.02
CA LEU A 48 -9.74 15.74 -2.34
C LEU A 48 -9.30 17.05 -3.01
N GLU A 49 -8.69 17.97 -2.27
CA GLU A 49 -8.24 19.27 -2.77
C GLU A 49 -6.94 19.19 -3.59
N SER A 50 -6.21 18.06 -3.49
CA SER A 50 -4.98 17.83 -4.22
C SER A 50 -5.08 16.57 -5.10
N ASN A 51 -4.37 16.57 -6.23
CA ASN A 51 -4.28 15.40 -7.09
C ASN A 51 -3.13 14.50 -6.62
N ALA A 52 -3.49 13.37 -6.02
CA ALA A 52 -2.52 12.31 -5.72
C ALA A 52 -2.11 11.55 -6.99
N HIS A 53 -0.94 10.92 -6.96
CA HIS A 53 -0.60 9.96 -8.01
C HIS A 53 -1.54 8.74 -7.94
N PRO A 54 -1.99 8.14 -9.06
CA PRO A 54 -2.89 6.98 -9.07
C PRO A 54 -2.42 5.81 -8.19
N ARG A 55 -1.13 5.68 -7.95
CA ARG A 55 -0.55 4.65 -7.08
C ARG A 55 -0.98 4.75 -5.62
N ALA A 56 -1.45 5.92 -5.17
CA ALA A 56 -1.97 6.08 -3.82
C ALA A 56 -3.17 5.17 -3.54
N TYR A 57 -3.99 4.90 -4.54
CA TYR A 57 -5.24 4.15 -4.39
C TYR A 57 -5.27 2.83 -5.16
N GLY A 58 -4.44 2.67 -6.20
CA GLY A 58 -4.53 1.55 -7.14
C GLY A 58 -3.30 0.65 -7.24
N ASN A 59 -2.17 0.99 -6.59
CA ASN A 59 -0.88 0.35 -6.83
C ASN A 59 -0.92 -1.19 -6.76
N PHE A 60 -1.35 -1.77 -5.64
CA PHE A 60 -1.37 -3.22 -5.45
C PHE A 60 -2.45 -3.91 -6.28
N ALA A 61 -3.61 -3.27 -6.44
CA ALA A 61 -4.66 -3.79 -7.30
C ALA A 61 -4.22 -3.83 -8.78
N LYS A 62 -3.49 -2.81 -9.25
CA LYS A 62 -2.87 -2.78 -10.59
C LYS A 62 -1.88 -3.93 -10.79
N LEU A 63 -1.08 -4.27 -9.78
CA LEU A 63 -0.17 -5.41 -9.86
C LEU A 63 -0.94 -6.68 -10.25
N PHE A 64 -2.03 -6.99 -9.57
CA PHE A 64 -2.84 -8.16 -9.85
C PHE A 64 -3.62 -8.04 -11.17
N ALA A 65 -4.25 -6.91 -11.43
CA ALA A 65 -5.08 -6.71 -12.61
C ALA A 65 -4.25 -6.70 -13.91
N THR A 66 -3.16 -5.96 -13.93
CA THR A 66 -2.32 -5.77 -15.12
C THR A 66 -1.27 -6.86 -15.22
N TYR A 67 -0.32 -6.92 -14.27
CA TYR A 67 0.89 -7.73 -14.45
C TYR A 67 0.68 -9.22 -14.17
N VAL A 68 -0.29 -9.59 -13.32
CA VAL A 68 -0.65 -11.00 -13.10
C VAL A 68 -1.69 -11.46 -14.10
N ARG A 69 -2.85 -10.81 -14.17
CA ARG A 69 -4.01 -11.30 -14.92
C ARG A 69 -3.92 -11.00 -16.42
N ALA A 70 -3.65 -9.75 -16.82
CA ALA A 70 -3.64 -9.35 -18.22
C ALA A 70 -2.31 -9.71 -18.92
N ASP A 71 -1.20 -9.21 -18.42
CA ASP A 71 0.13 -9.34 -19.04
C ASP A 71 0.80 -10.69 -18.76
N LYS A 72 0.39 -11.38 -17.68
CA LYS A 72 1.01 -12.63 -17.20
C LYS A 72 2.52 -12.53 -17.02
N ALA A 73 2.99 -11.34 -16.64
CA ALA A 73 4.41 -11.05 -16.38
C ALA A 73 4.93 -11.77 -15.13
N LEU A 74 4.04 -12.08 -14.18
CA LEU A 74 4.34 -12.92 -13.02
C LEU A 74 3.12 -13.77 -12.64
N THR A 75 3.36 -14.83 -11.88
CA THR A 75 2.28 -15.70 -11.40
C THR A 75 1.59 -15.10 -10.17
N LEU A 76 0.36 -15.52 -9.90
CA LEU A 76 -0.35 -15.10 -8.68
C LEU A 76 0.42 -15.48 -7.40
N PRO A 77 0.95 -16.71 -7.23
CA PRO A 77 1.77 -17.05 -6.07
C PRO A 77 3.02 -16.17 -5.91
N ASP A 78 3.72 -15.84 -7.03
CA ASP A 78 4.88 -14.94 -6.98
C ASP A 78 4.49 -13.54 -6.53
N ALA A 79 3.40 -12.99 -7.05
CA ALA A 79 2.90 -11.68 -6.65
C ALA A 79 2.60 -11.65 -5.15
N ILE A 80 1.90 -12.66 -4.62
CA ILE A 80 1.59 -12.79 -3.20
C ILE A 80 2.87 -12.89 -2.38
N HIS A 81 3.79 -13.78 -2.74
CA HIS A 81 5.07 -13.94 -2.04
C HIS A 81 5.85 -12.63 -1.96
N ARG A 82 5.91 -11.88 -3.06
CA ARG A 82 6.67 -10.63 -3.18
C ARG A 82 5.99 -9.43 -2.53
N LEU A 83 4.73 -9.56 -2.16
CA LEU A 83 3.98 -8.58 -1.35
C LEU A 83 3.95 -8.93 0.14
N THR A 84 4.33 -10.15 0.52
CA THR A 84 4.17 -10.66 1.89
C THR A 84 5.46 -11.24 2.46
N ALA A 85 5.77 -12.49 2.17
CA ALA A 85 6.89 -13.21 2.77
C ALA A 85 8.26 -12.63 2.39
N LEU A 86 8.46 -12.20 1.14
CA LEU A 86 9.72 -11.64 0.69
C LEU A 86 10.06 -10.32 1.43
N PRO A 87 9.19 -9.29 1.45
CA PRO A 87 9.48 -8.07 2.20
C PRO A 87 9.58 -8.32 3.70
N ALA A 88 8.80 -9.24 4.27
CA ALA A 88 8.94 -9.61 5.69
C ALA A 88 10.31 -10.22 6.00
N ALA A 89 10.82 -11.09 5.12
CA ALA A 89 12.16 -11.66 5.26
C ALA A 89 13.26 -10.60 5.10
N ASN A 90 13.17 -9.74 4.07
CA ASN A 90 14.14 -8.67 3.82
C ASN A 90 14.24 -7.69 5.00
N LEU A 91 13.12 -7.36 5.61
CA LEU A 91 13.04 -6.47 6.78
C LEU A 91 13.24 -7.20 8.10
N SER A 92 13.44 -8.53 8.09
CA SER A 92 13.55 -9.38 9.28
C SER A 92 12.37 -9.23 10.24
N LEU A 93 11.16 -9.09 9.70
CA LEU A 93 9.93 -9.03 10.50
C LEU A 93 9.63 -10.40 11.07
N LYS A 94 9.26 -10.43 12.35
CA LYS A 94 8.91 -11.67 13.04
C LYS A 94 7.40 -11.89 12.99
N ASP A 95 7.02 -13.14 12.78
CA ASP A 95 5.64 -13.63 12.91
C ASP A 95 4.64 -12.92 11.98
N ARG A 96 5.09 -12.42 10.81
CA ARG A 96 4.30 -11.77 9.77
C ARG A 96 4.70 -12.23 8.37
N GLY A 97 3.86 -11.96 7.38
CA GLY A 97 4.11 -12.23 5.97
C GLY A 97 3.79 -13.65 5.51
N LEU A 98 3.30 -14.51 6.41
CA LEU A 98 2.88 -15.88 6.11
C LEU A 98 1.61 -16.23 6.88
N LEU A 99 0.75 -17.05 6.27
CA LEU A 99 -0.35 -17.72 6.98
C LEU A 99 0.20 -18.95 7.69
N LYS A 100 0.53 -18.79 8.97
CA LYS A 100 1.13 -19.82 9.80
C LYS A 100 0.61 -19.70 11.21
N GLU A 101 0.43 -20.84 11.90
CA GLU A 101 0.06 -20.90 13.31
C GLU A 101 1.04 -20.11 14.17
N GLY A 102 0.54 -19.30 15.10
CA GLY A 102 1.34 -18.42 15.95
C GLY A 102 1.72 -17.08 15.33
N TYR A 103 1.44 -16.86 14.03
CA TYR A 103 1.69 -15.57 13.36
C TYR A 103 0.54 -14.59 13.59
N PHE A 104 0.86 -13.30 13.49
CA PHE A 104 -0.17 -12.26 13.49
C PHE A 104 -1.15 -12.46 12.34
N ALA A 105 -2.43 -12.33 12.63
CA ALA A 105 -3.49 -12.47 11.63
C ALA A 105 -3.60 -11.17 10.80
N ASP A 106 -2.67 -10.98 9.88
CA ASP A 106 -2.71 -9.97 8.82
C ASP A 106 -3.13 -10.68 7.53
N ILE A 107 -4.41 -10.61 7.18
CA ILE A 107 -5.01 -11.45 6.15
C ILE A 107 -5.82 -10.57 5.18
N VAL A 108 -5.61 -10.79 3.89
CA VAL A 108 -6.43 -10.19 2.84
C VAL A 108 -7.17 -11.28 2.09
N VAL A 109 -8.49 -11.14 1.95
CA VAL A 109 -9.34 -12.01 1.13
C VAL A 109 -9.81 -11.21 -0.09
N PHE A 110 -9.44 -11.66 -1.27
CA PHE A 110 -9.77 -10.98 -2.52
C PHE A 110 -10.09 -11.99 -3.64
N ASP A 111 -10.83 -11.52 -4.65
CA ASP A 111 -11.08 -12.30 -5.86
C ASP A 111 -10.03 -11.94 -6.92
N PRO A 112 -9.12 -12.86 -7.31
CA PRO A 112 -8.06 -12.58 -8.28
C PRO A 112 -8.60 -12.25 -9.68
N ASN A 113 -9.84 -12.62 -9.99
CA ASN A 113 -10.47 -12.30 -11.25
C ASN A 113 -11.17 -10.94 -11.26
N LYS A 114 -11.47 -10.39 -10.08
CA LYS A 114 -12.21 -9.12 -9.92
C LYS A 114 -11.38 -7.97 -9.36
N ILE A 115 -10.23 -8.28 -8.73
CA ILE A 115 -9.37 -7.22 -8.19
C ILE A 115 -8.96 -6.26 -9.30
N GLN A 116 -9.21 -4.96 -9.10
CA GLN A 116 -9.04 -3.95 -10.13
C GLN A 116 -8.74 -2.58 -9.53
N ASP A 117 -7.77 -1.89 -10.10
CA ASP A 117 -7.52 -0.47 -9.90
C ASP A 117 -8.47 0.38 -10.75
N HIS A 118 -8.88 1.51 -10.21
CA HIS A 118 -9.76 2.48 -10.91
C HIS A 118 -9.14 3.87 -10.95
N SER A 119 -8.09 4.10 -10.19
CA SER A 119 -7.40 5.38 -10.09
C SER A 119 -6.70 5.73 -11.40
N THR A 120 -6.89 6.95 -11.88
CA THR A 120 -6.24 7.50 -13.07
C THR A 120 -5.64 8.87 -12.78
N TYR A 121 -4.76 9.38 -13.64
CA TYR A 121 -4.18 10.71 -13.47
C TYR A 121 -5.22 11.83 -13.48
N SER A 122 -6.31 11.66 -14.21
CA SER A 122 -7.42 12.64 -14.26
C SER A 122 -8.44 12.46 -13.14
N LYS A 123 -8.52 11.25 -12.55
CA LYS A 123 -9.45 10.91 -11.47
C LYS A 123 -8.73 10.00 -10.47
N PRO A 124 -7.82 10.55 -9.66
CA PRO A 124 -6.96 9.73 -8.79
C PRO A 124 -7.70 9.16 -7.56
N HIS A 125 -8.69 9.86 -7.03
CA HIS A 125 -9.38 9.52 -5.79
C HIS A 125 -10.40 8.38 -5.95
N GLN A 126 -9.95 7.25 -6.50
CA GLN A 126 -10.79 6.08 -6.72
C GLN A 126 -10.16 4.86 -6.04
N LEU A 127 -10.87 4.29 -5.08
CA LEU A 127 -10.46 3.07 -4.41
C LEU A 127 -10.51 1.88 -5.36
N ALA A 128 -9.61 0.92 -5.14
CA ALA A 128 -9.63 -0.36 -5.83
C ALA A 128 -10.86 -1.19 -5.44
N SER A 129 -11.23 -2.13 -6.30
CA SER A 129 -12.30 -3.11 -6.05
C SER A 129 -11.78 -4.54 -6.04
N GLY A 130 -12.64 -5.50 -5.63
CA GLY A 130 -12.33 -6.93 -5.64
C GLY A 130 -11.63 -7.45 -4.37
N VAL A 131 -11.43 -6.59 -3.37
CA VAL A 131 -10.99 -6.98 -2.02
C VAL A 131 -12.22 -7.08 -1.12
N ASN A 132 -12.46 -8.24 -0.52
CA ASN A 132 -13.62 -8.50 0.30
C ASN A 132 -13.34 -8.24 1.78
N GLN A 133 -12.23 -8.76 2.29
CA GLN A 133 -11.88 -8.67 3.71
C GLN A 133 -10.42 -8.24 3.84
N VAL A 134 -10.16 -7.37 4.82
CA VAL A 134 -8.82 -7.06 5.29
C VAL A 134 -8.81 -7.17 6.80
N ILE A 135 -7.98 -8.05 7.32
CA ILE A 135 -7.78 -8.28 8.75
C ILE A 135 -6.38 -7.82 9.10
N VAL A 136 -6.25 -6.99 10.12
CA VAL A 136 -4.97 -6.48 10.62
C VAL A 136 -4.87 -6.78 12.11
N ASN A 137 -3.85 -7.52 12.51
CA ASN A 137 -3.68 -7.98 13.89
C ASN A 137 -4.94 -8.69 14.45
N GLY A 138 -5.65 -9.46 13.62
CA GLY A 138 -6.86 -10.20 14.01
C GLY A 138 -8.15 -9.40 14.01
N ILE A 139 -8.13 -8.12 13.62
CA ILE A 139 -9.33 -7.25 13.61
C ILE A 139 -9.65 -6.86 12.17
N PHE A 140 -10.93 -6.93 11.79
CA PHE A 140 -11.39 -6.51 10.48
C PHE A 140 -11.23 -5.00 10.30
N ALA A 141 -10.35 -4.60 9.39
CA ALA A 141 -10.19 -3.22 8.92
C ALA A 141 -11.11 -2.94 7.73
N LEU A 142 -11.36 -3.96 6.89
CA LEU A 142 -12.34 -3.96 5.80
C LEU A 142 -13.19 -5.21 5.92
N SER A 143 -14.52 -5.09 5.85
CA SER A 143 -15.46 -6.20 5.81
C SER A 143 -16.45 -5.99 4.66
N ASP A 144 -16.59 -7.02 3.82
CA ASP A 144 -17.45 -7.00 2.62
C ASP A 144 -17.20 -5.79 1.71
N GLY A 145 -15.93 -5.39 1.58
CA GLY A 145 -15.51 -4.24 0.77
C GLY A 145 -15.76 -2.88 1.43
N VAL A 146 -16.22 -2.83 2.68
CA VAL A 146 -16.51 -1.60 3.43
C VAL A 146 -15.53 -1.44 4.58
N ALA A 147 -14.92 -0.24 4.72
CA ALA A 147 -14.04 0.07 5.83
C ALA A 147 -14.80 0.08 7.17
N THR A 148 -14.29 -0.62 8.17
CA THR A 148 -14.93 -0.74 9.49
C THR A 148 -14.65 0.45 10.42
N GLY A 149 -13.65 1.25 10.08
CA GLY A 149 -13.14 2.31 10.95
C GLY A 149 -12.23 1.80 12.09
N ALA A 150 -11.93 0.50 12.15
CA ALA A 150 -11.04 -0.06 13.16
C ALA A 150 -9.60 0.42 12.96
N ARG A 151 -8.93 0.78 14.06
CA ARG A 151 -7.52 1.20 14.10
C ARG A 151 -6.68 0.10 14.71
N SER A 152 -6.54 -1.00 14.01
CA SER A 152 -5.87 -2.22 14.46
C SER A 152 -4.37 -2.27 14.11
N GLY A 153 -3.88 -1.31 13.33
CA GLY A 153 -2.47 -1.18 12.98
C GLY A 153 -1.58 -1.00 14.21
N GLN A 154 -0.39 -1.58 14.18
CA GLN A 154 0.62 -1.46 15.22
C GLN A 154 1.97 -1.11 14.62
N PHE A 155 2.77 -0.35 15.35
CA PHE A 155 4.14 -0.08 14.96
C PHE A 155 4.96 -1.38 15.00
N VAL A 156 5.48 -1.79 13.85
CA VAL A 156 6.34 -2.97 13.72
C VAL A 156 7.79 -2.55 13.87
N ARG A 157 8.45 -3.08 14.88
CA ARG A 157 9.83 -2.72 15.22
C ARG A 157 10.82 -3.56 14.43
N GLY A 158 11.87 -2.92 13.93
CA GLY A 158 12.94 -3.58 13.23
C GLY A 158 13.84 -4.42 14.16
N ARG A 159 14.73 -5.23 13.56
CA ARG A 159 15.63 -6.16 14.27
C ARG A 159 16.54 -5.50 15.30
N ALA A 160 16.94 -4.24 15.07
CA ALA A 160 17.83 -3.50 15.96
C ALA A 160 17.13 -2.91 17.20
N TRP A 161 15.81 -3.05 17.32
CA TRP A 161 15.10 -2.58 18.49
C TRP A 161 15.44 -3.39 19.74
N THR A 162 16.09 -2.76 20.71
CA THR A 162 16.55 -3.41 21.95
C THR A 162 15.55 -3.27 23.11
N GLY A 163 14.46 -2.56 22.91
CA GLY A 163 13.46 -2.33 23.98
C GLY A 163 13.90 -1.30 25.02
N SER A 164 14.94 -0.50 24.77
CA SER A 164 15.39 0.51 25.72
C SER A 164 14.25 1.49 26.03
N LYS A 165 13.91 1.60 27.31
CA LYS A 165 12.86 2.51 27.81
C LYS A 165 13.33 3.95 27.91
N GLU A 166 14.62 4.22 27.73
CA GLU A 166 15.23 5.53 27.87
C GLU A 166 15.51 6.14 26.50
N GLY A 167 14.91 7.28 26.23
CA GLY A 167 15.19 8.12 25.05
C GLY A 167 14.28 7.94 23.83
N GLY A 168 13.28 7.10 23.87
CA GLY A 168 12.29 7.01 22.79
C GLY A 168 11.34 8.20 22.81
N CYS A 169 11.13 8.86 21.66
CA CYS A 169 10.09 9.85 21.49
C CYS A 169 8.77 9.33 22.08
N ARG A 170 8.31 9.90 23.16
CA ARG A 170 6.97 9.67 23.69
C ARG A 170 5.97 10.41 22.80
N ALA A 171 5.72 9.90 21.63
CA ALA A 171 4.51 10.25 20.92
C ALA A 171 3.35 9.65 21.73
N THR A 172 2.67 10.47 22.50
CA THR A 172 1.42 10.06 23.14
C THR A 172 0.43 9.75 22.02
N ALA A 173 -0.35 8.69 22.17
CA ALA A 173 -1.31 8.21 21.16
C ALA A 173 -2.38 9.26 20.74
N LYS A 174 -2.31 10.48 21.23
CA LYS A 174 -3.18 11.61 20.89
C LYS A 174 -2.69 12.47 19.72
N GLU A 175 -1.44 12.33 19.27
CA GLU A 175 -0.86 13.25 18.27
C GLU A 175 -0.75 12.67 16.85
N TRP A 176 -1.02 11.37 16.65
CA TRP A 176 -0.97 10.76 15.33
C TRP A 176 -2.36 10.31 14.89
N GLN A 177 -3.10 11.24 14.29
CA GLN A 177 -4.29 10.89 13.51
C GLN A 177 -3.86 10.40 12.14
N TRP A 178 -3.36 9.16 12.07
CA TRP A 178 -3.20 8.47 10.80
C TRP A 178 -4.54 7.84 10.45
N ILE A 179 -5.16 8.33 9.40
CA ILE A 179 -6.35 7.75 8.77
C ILE A 179 -5.84 6.72 7.76
N TRP A 180 -6.13 5.46 8.02
CA TRP A 180 -5.95 4.35 7.06
C TRP A 180 -7.18 4.23 6.20
#